data_87767fe18272e5d048e0365fa054f224
#
_entry.id   87767fe18272e5d048e0365fa054f224
#
_cell.length_a   1.000
_cell.length_b   1.000
_cell.length_c   1.000
_cell.angle_alpha   90.00
_cell.angle_beta   90.00
_cell.angle_gamma   90.00
#
_symmetry.space_group_name_H-M   'P 1'
#
loop_
_entity.id
_entity.type
_entity.pdbx_description
1 polymer ?
#
loop_
_entity_poly.entity_id
_entity_poly.type
_entity_poly.pdbx_seq_one_letter_code
_entity_poly.pdbx_strand_id
1 'polypeptide(L)'
;MSKRQLVKKRMNNPLYYCYGRITSSSLYTLTKLFSSTESSLDTARKLRSEELAENVGYYEERYLEHYDQYDIQYKDPSKEEREENYNITPDDFLPIKDELSYLLNSPVCRMRYATMEPNKHLEYHIDQPGKDRFIMVLEGEHVFYIKNKEREFSQIMKPGELWYVNTNWEHKVENISNQQRLALLGCFEYNNT
;
A
#
# COMPACT_ATOMS: atom_id res chain seq x y z
N MET A 1 -1.91 5.95 24.29
CA MET A 1 -3.14 5.23 23.91
C MET A 1 -2.79 3.76 23.76
N SER A 2 -3.62 2.81 24.26
CA SER A 2 -3.32 1.39 24.10
C SER A 2 -3.53 0.93 22.65
N LYS A 3 -2.84 -0.17 22.23
CA LYS A 3 -3.00 -0.77 20.89
C LYS A 3 -4.47 -1.06 20.55
N ARG A 4 -5.23 -1.55 21.56
CA ARG A 4 -6.67 -1.83 21.44
C ARG A 4 -7.53 -0.57 21.22
N GLN A 5 -7.17 0.55 21.88
CA GLN A 5 -7.85 1.84 21.68
C GLN A 5 -7.58 2.43 20.30
N LEU A 6 -6.35 2.29 19.80
CA LEU A 6 -5.96 2.74 18.47
C LEU A 6 -6.72 2.00 17.38
N VAL A 7 -6.78 0.67 17.43
CA VAL A 7 -7.55 -0.15 16.49
C VAL A 7 -9.03 0.25 16.51
N LYS A 8 -9.63 0.40 17.70
CA LYS A 8 -11.03 0.81 17.83
C LYS A 8 -11.28 2.20 17.23
N LYS A 9 -10.35 3.16 17.40
CA LYS A 9 -10.44 4.48 16.78
C LYS A 9 -10.46 4.37 15.25
N ARG A 10 -9.56 3.57 14.66
CA ARG A 10 -9.44 3.39 13.21
C ARG A 10 -10.66 2.69 12.58
N MET A 11 -11.32 1.78 13.29
CA MET A 11 -12.55 1.16 12.83
C MET A 11 -13.72 2.17 12.67
N ASN A 12 -13.63 3.36 13.27
CA ASN A 12 -14.60 4.44 13.10
C ASN A 12 -14.30 5.35 11.91
N ASN A 13 -13.11 5.20 11.29
CA ASN A 13 -12.77 5.93 10.07
C ASN A 13 -13.63 5.44 8.90
N PRO A 14 -13.79 6.23 7.82
CA PRO A 14 -14.47 5.75 6.62
C PRO A 14 -13.84 4.46 6.11
N LEU A 15 -14.60 3.67 5.37
CA LEU A 15 -14.09 2.41 4.80
C LEU A 15 -13.06 2.70 3.70
N TYR A 16 -13.32 3.70 2.88
CA TYR A 16 -12.41 4.26 1.88
C TYR A 16 -12.76 5.72 1.60
N TYR A 17 -11.79 6.46 1.08
CA TYR A 17 -11.95 7.86 0.71
C TYR A 17 -10.98 8.22 -0.42
N CYS A 18 -11.47 8.90 -1.47
CA CYS A 18 -10.63 9.38 -2.57
C CYS A 18 -10.13 10.79 -2.26
N TYR A 19 -8.83 10.94 -2.16
CA TYR A 19 -8.16 12.25 -1.97
C TYR A 19 -8.01 13.05 -3.27
N GLY A 20 -8.30 12.43 -4.43
CA GLY A 20 -8.14 13.04 -5.74
C GLY A 20 -7.15 12.30 -6.62
N ARG A 21 -6.47 13.04 -7.49
CA ARG A 21 -5.51 12.50 -8.45
C ARG A 21 -4.18 13.21 -8.35
N ILE A 22 -3.11 12.44 -8.51
CA ILE A 22 -1.77 13.00 -8.70
C ILE A 22 -1.64 13.59 -10.11
N THR A 23 -0.62 14.42 -10.30
CA THR A 23 -0.31 14.98 -11.62
C THR A 23 0.07 13.88 -12.63
N SER A 24 -0.19 14.14 -13.92
CA SER A 24 0.16 13.18 -14.97
C SER A 24 1.67 12.97 -15.07
N SER A 25 2.47 13.98 -14.75
CA SER A 25 3.94 13.87 -14.69
C SER A 25 4.40 12.94 -13.57
N SER A 26 3.82 13.06 -12.39
CA SER A 26 4.13 12.18 -11.25
C SER A 26 3.70 10.75 -11.52
N LEU A 27 2.51 10.55 -12.11
CA LEU A 27 2.05 9.23 -12.52
C LEU A 27 3.03 8.57 -13.51
N TYR A 28 3.44 9.30 -14.55
CA TYR A 28 4.41 8.82 -15.52
C TYR A 28 5.77 8.48 -14.88
N THR A 29 6.26 9.36 -14.00
CA THR A 29 7.53 9.13 -13.29
C THR A 29 7.47 7.89 -12.42
N LEU A 30 6.38 7.68 -11.66
CA LEU A 30 6.19 6.49 -10.84
C LEU A 30 6.19 5.20 -11.65
N THR A 31 5.45 5.19 -12.75
CA THR A 31 5.40 4.02 -13.65
C THR A 31 6.78 3.71 -14.24
N LYS A 32 7.55 4.75 -14.62
CA LYS A 32 8.91 4.59 -15.14
C LYS A 32 9.89 4.09 -14.07
N LEU A 33 9.82 4.63 -12.86
CA LEU A 33 10.67 4.21 -11.73
C LEU A 33 10.46 2.75 -11.34
N PHE A 34 9.27 2.21 -11.52
CA PHE A 34 9.01 0.79 -11.27
C PHE A 34 10.00 -0.13 -12.01
N SER A 35 10.29 0.18 -13.27
CA SER A 35 11.21 -0.63 -14.10
C SER A 35 12.65 -0.61 -13.60
N SER A 36 13.06 0.44 -12.87
CA SER A 36 14.41 0.60 -12.31
C SER A 36 14.50 0.20 -10.83
N THR A 37 13.38 -0.05 -10.18
CA THR A 37 13.34 -0.45 -8.76
C THR A 37 13.57 -1.96 -8.64
N GLU A 38 14.59 -2.34 -7.89
CA GLU A 38 14.89 -3.76 -7.66
C GLU A 38 13.80 -4.42 -6.78
N SER A 39 13.59 -5.71 -7.01
CA SER A 39 12.74 -6.52 -6.13
C SER A 39 13.39 -6.62 -4.76
N SER A 40 12.72 -6.13 -3.73
CA SER A 40 13.22 -6.07 -2.36
C SER A 40 12.68 -7.21 -1.48
N LEU A 41 12.50 -8.39 -2.07
CA LEU A 41 12.02 -9.55 -1.34
C LEU A 41 13.12 -10.10 -0.42
N ASP A 42 13.00 -9.87 0.89
CA ASP A 42 13.66 -10.70 1.85
C ASP A 42 13.06 -12.13 1.83
N THR A 43 13.75 -13.10 2.43
CA THR A 43 13.37 -14.52 2.35
C THR A 43 11.94 -14.78 2.87
N ALA A 44 11.50 -14.09 3.91
CA ALA A 44 10.18 -14.26 4.49
C ALA A 44 9.07 -13.72 3.57
N ARG A 45 9.33 -12.58 2.92
CA ARG A 45 8.40 -11.99 1.94
C ARG A 45 8.38 -12.76 0.64
N LYS A 46 9.52 -13.32 0.21
CA LYS A 46 9.58 -14.21 -0.94
C LYS A 46 8.71 -15.44 -0.72
N LEU A 47 8.81 -16.11 0.43
CA LEU A 47 7.96 -17.25 0.78
C LEU A 47 6.48 -16.87 0.79
N ARG A 48 6.12 -15.73 1.38
CA ARG A 48 4.75 -15.21 1.35
C ARG A 48 4.28 -14.88 -0.06
N SER A 49 5.15 -14.35 -0.92
CA SER A 49 4.84 -14.09 -2.33
C SER A 49 4.65 -15.39 -3.10
N GLU A 50 5.42 -16.43 -2.83
CA GLU A 50 5.27 -17.75 -3.42
C GLU A 50 3.94 -18.40 -3.00
N GLU A 51 3.59 -18.35 -1.71
CA GLU A 51 2.31 -18.82 -1.18
C GLU A 51 1.13 -18.03 -1.78
N LEU A 52 1.24 -16.72 -1.90
CA LEU A 52 0.25 -15.88 -2.56
C LEU A 52 0.16 -16.16 -4.05
N ALA A 53 1.28 -16.47 -4.72
CA ALA A 53 1.32 -16.76 -6.14
C ALA A 53 0.55 -18.04 -6.51
N GLU A 54 0.48 -19.03 -5.63
CA GLU A 54 -0.35 -20.22 -5.85
C GLU A 54 -1.86 -19.87 -5.97
N ASN A 55 -2.31 -18.88 -5.20
CA ASN A 55 -3.72 -18.51 -5.12
C ASN A 55 -4.10 -17.32 -6.01
N VAL A 56 -3.18 -16.37 -6.22
CA VAL A 56 -3.47 -15.08 -6.87
C VAL A 56 -2.69 -14.85 -8.17
N GLY A 57 -1.91 -15.80 -8.63
CA GLY A 57 -0.96 -15.65 -9.72
C GLY A 57 0.29 -14.90 -9.27
N TYR A 58 1.01 -14.32 -10.24
CA TYR A 58 2.23 -13.58 -9.92
C TYR A 58 1.92 -12.30 -9.16
N TYR A 59 2.44 -12.21 -7.93
CA TYR A 59 2.38 -11.03 -7.07
C TYR A 59 3.80 -10.65 -6.66
N GLU A 60 4.19 -9.40 -6.90
CA GLU A 60 5.49 -8.86 -6.55
C GLU A 60 5.34 -7.55 -5.78
N GLU A 61 6.12 -7.39 -4.73
CA GLU A 61 6.31 -6.11 -4.05
C GLU A 61 7.73 -5.61 -4.28
N ARG A 62 7.87 -4.32 -4.63
CA ARG A 62 9.16 -3.62 -4.74
C ARG A 62 9.12 -2.37 -3.87
N TYR A 63 10.00 -2.32 -2.89
CA TYR A 63 10.04 -1.19 -1.96
C TYR A 63 10.77 0.00 -2.58
N LEU A 64 10.11 1.15 -2.58
CA LEU A 64 10.70 2.45 -2.92
C LEU A 64 11.45 3.05 -1.74
N GLU A 65 10.96 2.84 -0.53
CA GLU A 65 11.61 3.29 0.70
C GLU A 65 12.33 2.13 1.37
N HIS A 66 13.55 2.39 1.76
CA HIS A 66 14.40 1.44 2.48
C HIS A 66 14.43 1.81 3.95
N TYR A 67 14.76 0.86 4.79
CA TYR A 67 15.09 1.08 6.19
C TYR A 67 16.61 0.97 6.38
N ASP A 68 17.12 1.68 7.38
CA ASP A 68 18.52 1.56 7.75
C ASP A 68 18.77 0.18 8.38
N GLN A 69 19.38 -0.72 7.61
CA GLN A 69 19.74 -2.08 8.06
C GLN A 69 20.66 -2.06 9.28
N TYR A 70 21.43 -1.00 9.47
CA TYR A 70 22.34 -0.87 10.61
C TYR A 70 21.59 -0.77 11.95
N ASP A 71 20.45 -0.11 11.94
CA ASP A 71 19.62 0.04 13.14
C ASP A 71 18.88 -1.26 13.52
N ILE A 72 18.69 -2.18 12.58
CA ILE A 72 17.93 -3.42 12.77
C ILE A 72 18.80 -4.56 13.30
N GLN A 73 20.05 -4.66 12.86
CA GLN A 73 20.97 -5.69 13.37
C GLN A 73 21.24 -5.62 14.87
N TYR A 74 21.05 -4.45 15.48
CA TYR A 74 21.32 -4.17 16.89
C TYR A 74 20.09 -3.86 17.75
N LYS A 75 18.91 -3.72 17.14
CA LYS A 75 17.65 -3.41 17.83
C LYS A 75 16.61 -4.50 17.53
N ASP A 76 16.04 -5.03 18.59
CA ASP A 76 14.91 -5.95 18.67
C ASP A 76 14.21 -6.25 17.31
N PRO A 77 14.35 -7.48 16.77
CA PRO A 77 13.74 -7.89 15.51
C PRO A 77 12.23 -7.64 15.43
N SER A 78 11.53 -7.56 16.59
CA SER A 78 10.11 -7.21 16.63
C SER A 78 9.82 -5.77 16.17
N LYS A 79 10.86 -4.96 15.93
CA LYS A 79 10.76 -3.57 15.42
C LYS A 79 10.96 -3.46 13.92
N GLU A 80 11.38 -4.50 13.23
CA GLU A 80 11.59 -4.50 11.78
C GLU A 80 10.33 -4.10 10.99
N GLU A 81 9.16 -4.41 11.52
CA GLU A 81 7.89 -4.13 10.87
C GLU A 81 7.29 -2.76 11.19
N ARG A 82 8.03 -1.89 11.89
CA ARG A 82 7.52 -0.54 12.12
C ARG A 82 7.61 0.28 10.85
N GLU A 83 6.48 0.76 10.43
CA GLU A 83 6.29 1.50 9.18
C GLU A 83 7.13 2.79 9.12
N GLU A 84 7.39 3.41 10.26
CA GLU A 84 8.24 4.59 10.39
C GLU A 84 9.73 4.33 10.12
N ASN A 85 10.17 3.07 10.14
CA ASN A 85 11.56 2.71 9.85
C ASN A 85 11.87 2.74 8.34
N TYR A 86 10.84 2.68 7.50
CA TYR A 86 10.97 2.83 6.04
C TYR A 86 10.95 4.30 5.66
N ASN A 87 12.06 5.00 5.89
CA ASN A 87 12.17 6.45 5.75
C ASN A 87 13.29 6.91 4.80
N ILE A 88 14.14 6.00 4.33
CA ILE A 88 15.17 6.32 3.33
C ILE A 88 14.50 6.32 1.95
N THR A 89 14.28 7.51 1.43
CA THR A 89 13.62 7.75 0.14
C THR A 89 14.67 8.11 -0.91
N PRO A 90 14.69 7.46 -2.09
CA PRO A 90 15.56 7.87 -3.19
C PRO A 90 15.28 9.32 -3.62
N ASP A 91 16.33 10.07 -3.99
CA ASP A 91 16.23 11.49 -4.35
C ASP A 91 15.22 11.74 -5.48
N ASP A 92 15.21 10.90 -6.50
CA ASP A 92 14.29 11.00 -7.64
C ASP A 92 12.81 10.83 -7.24
N PHE A 93 12.57 10.29 -6.05
CA PHE A 93 11.23 10.03 -5.54
C PHE A 93 10.75 11.08 -4.53
N LEU A 94 11.66 11.91 -3.99
CA LEU A 94 11.31 12.94 -2.99
C LEU A 94 10.19 13.89 -3.45
N PRO A 95 10.20 14.44 -4.69
CA PRO A 95 9.14 15.35 -5.14
C PRO A 95 7.75 14.69 -5.14
N ILE A 96 7.69 13.38 -5.47
CA ILE A 96 6.43 12.63 -5.47
C ILE A 96 5.96 12.35 -4.05
N LYS A 97 6.90 12.02 -3.16
CA LYS A 97 6.61 11.84 -1.73
C LYS A 97 6.02 13.10 -1.11
N ASP A 98 6.55 14.26 -1.48
CA ASP A 98 6.04 15.56 -1.03
C ASP A 98 4.62 15.82 -1.58
N GLU A 99 4.37 15.55 -2.86
CA GLU A 99 3.04 15.65 -3.47
C GLU A 99 2.03 14.74 -2.74
N LEU A 100 2.38 13.48 -2.50
CA LEU A 100 1.53 12.54 -1.77
C LEU A 100 1.26 13.00 -0.34
N SER A 101 2.29 13.46 0.36
CA SER A 101 2.17 13.98 1.73
C SER A 101 1.28 15.20 1.80
N TYR A 102 1.37 16.09 0.80
CA TYR A 102 0.49 17.23 0.67
C TYR A 102 -0.98 16.83 0.46
N LEU A 103 -1.23 15.93 -0.51
CA LEU A 103 -2.58 15.45 -0.80
C LEU A 103 -3.24 14.72 0.39
N LEU A 104 -2.46 13.92 1.11
CA LEU A 104 -2.94 13.17 2.27
C LEU A 104 -2.97 14.00 3.57
N ASN A 105 -2.45 15.24 3.52
CA ASN A 105 -2.26 16.09 4.70
C ASN A 105 -1.53 15.36 5.85
N SER A 106 -0.57 14.51 5.51
CA SER A 106 0.18 13.68 6.44
C SER A 106 1.46 13.14 5.79
N PRO A 107 2.57 13.06 6.52
CA PRO A 107 3.77 12.39 6.02
C PRO A 107 3.49 10.95 5.62
N VAL A 108 3.99 10.55 4.46
CA VAL A 108 3.90 9.18 3.95
C VAL A 108 5.17 8.40 4.23
N CYS A 109 5.03 7.10 4.39
CA CYS A 109 6.14 6.18 4.61
C CYS A 109 5.82 4.76 4.11
N ARG A 110 6.81 3.90 4.08
CA ARG A 110 6.71 2.49 3.65
C ARG A 110 6.08 2.36 2.27
N MET A 111 6.51 3.20 1.34
CA MET A 111 6.01 3.16 -0.01
C MET A 111 6.62 1.99 -0.79
N ARG A 112 5.75 1.27 -1.50
CA ARG A 112 6.13 0.12 -2.32
C ARG A 112 5.21 -0.03 -3.51
N TYR A 113 5.75 -0.56 -4.57
CA TYR A 113 4.96 -1.06 -5.70
C TYR A 113 4.38 -2.44 -5.37
N ALA A 114 3.20 -2.70 -5.90
CA ALA A 114 2.58 -4.02 -5.88
C ALA A 114 1.98 -4.33 -7.25
N THR A 115 2.33 -5.49 -7.79
CA THR A 115 1.79 -5.98 -9.06
C THR A 115 0.77 -7.08 -8.82
N MET A 116 -0.09 -7.32 -9.81
CA MET A 116 -1.05 -8.43 -9.81
C MET A 116 -1.40 -8.78 -11.25
N GLU A 117 -1.38 -10.06 -11.58
CA GLU A 117 -1.75 -10.56 -12.90
C GLU A 117 -3.20 -10.24 -13.28
N PRO A 118 -3.53 -10.27 -14.59
CA PRO A 118 -4.90 -10.09 -15.07
C PRO A 118 -5.86 -11.09 -14.45
N ASN A 119 -7.06 -10.62 -14.08
CA ASN A 119 -8.15 -11.45 -13.56
C ASN A 119 -7.79 -12.26 -12.29
N LYS A 120 -6.80 -11.80 -11.54
CA LYS A 120 -6.41 -12.39 -10.25
C LYS A 120 -6.86 -11.51 -9.09
N HIS A 121 -6.91 -12.09 -7.91
CA HIS A 121 -7.32 -11.39 -6.69
C HIS A 121 -6.46 -11.80 -5.50
N LEU A 122 -6.37 -10.92 -4.54
CA LEU A 122 -5.87 -11.21 -3.21
C LEU A 122 -7.07 -11.54 -2.32
N GLU A 123 -7.03 -12.68 -1.65
CA GLU A 123 -8.13 -13.14 -0.80
C GLU A 123 -8.44 -12.18 0.36
N TYR A 124 -9.62 -12.34 0.94
CA TYR A 124 -10.02 -11.56 2.10
C TYR A 124 -9.05 -11.73 3.26
N HIS A 125 -8.55 -10.61 3.75
CA HIS A 125 -7.64 -10.56 4.90
C HIS A 125 -7.81 -9.25 5.67
N ILE A 126 -7.19 -9.18 6.84
CA ILE A 126 -7.06 -7.97 7.65
C ILE A 126 -5.57 -7.70 7.80
N ASP A 127 -5.15 -6.48 7.51
CA ASP A 127 -3.76 -6.08 7.71
C ASP A 127 -3.40 -6.07 9.21
N GLN A 128 -2.13 -6.31 9.49
CA GLN A 128 -1.63 -6.12 10.84
C GLN A 128 -1.86 -4.67 11.28
N PRO A 129 -2.22 -4.45 12.57
CA PRO A 129 -2.43 -3.12 13.09
C PRO A 129 -1.15 -2.26 12.93
N GLY A 130 -1.26 -1.19 12.22
CA GLY A 130 -0.18 -0.26 11.92
C GLY A 130 -0.71 1.14 11.63
N LYS A 131 -0.05 1.89 10.77
CA LYS A 131 -0.57 3.15 10.22
C LYS A 131 -1.71 2.89 9.23
N ASP A 132 -2.45 3.93 8.91
CA ASP A 132 -3.47 3.88 7.86
C ASP A 132 -2.82 3.65 6.50
N ARG A 133 -3.58 3.10 5.56
CA ARG A 133 -3.07 2.74 4.23
C ARG A 133 -3.61 3.69 3.18
N PHE A 134 -2.75 4.01 2.23
CA PHE A 134 -3.20 4.52 0.94
C PHE A 134 -2.87 3.52 -0.16
N ILE A 135 -3.65 3.60 -1.22
CA ILE A 135 -3.44 2.86 -2.46
C ILE A 135 -3.63 3.81 -3.64
N MET A 136 -2.77 3.71 -4.63
CA MET A 136 -2.88 4.44 -5.88
C MET A 136 -2.62 3.49 -7.03
N VAL A 137 -3.57 3.37 -7.93
CA VAL A 137 -3.38 2.60 -9.16
C VAL A 137 -2.48 3.40 -10.10
N LEU A 138 -1.47 2.76 -10.66
CA LEU A 138 -0.59 3.33 -11.68
C LEU A 138 -0.96 2.82 -13.06
N GLU A 139 -1.21 1.51 -13.20
CA GLU A 139 -1.64 0.85 -14.43
C GLU A 139 -2.72 -0.20 -14.12
N GLY A 140 -3.57 -0.45 -15.11
CA GLY A 140 -4.72 -1.35 -14.97
C GLY A 140 -5.86 -0.74 -14.16
N GLU A 141 -6.86 -1.54 -13.86
CA GLU A 141 -7.99 -1.19 -12.98
C GLU A 141 -8.18 -2.31 -11.97
N HIS A 142 -8.52 -1.95 -10.73
CA HIS A 142 -8.90 -2.94 -9.76
C HIS A 142 -10.13 -2.55 -8.96
N VAL A 143 -10.79 -3.56 -8.42
CA VAL A 143 -11.86 -3.39 -7.43
C VAL A 143 -11.26 -3.65 -6.05
N PHE A 144 -11.49 -2.72 -5.14
CA PHE A 144 -11.22 -2.89 -3.72
C PHE A 144 -12.54 -3.24 -3.02
N TYR A 145 -12.59 -4.40 -2.40
CA TYR A 145 -13.72 -4.85 -1.61
C TYR A 145 -13.40 -4.72 -0.12
N ILE A 146 -14.38 -4.34 0.67
CA ILE A 146 -14.24 -4.23 2.11
C ILE A 146 -15.54 -4.68 2.80
N LYS A 147 -15.40 -5.52 3.83
CA LYS A 147 -16.52 -6.00 4.63
C LYS A 147 -16.60 -5.24 5.95
N ASN A 148 -17.74 -4.64 6.20
CA ASN A 148 -18.08 -4.06 7.48
C ASN A 148 -19.25 -4.84 8.08
N LYS A 149 -18.95 -5.74 9.03
CA LYS A 149 -19.90 -6.68 9.62
C LYS A 149 -20.52 -7.59 8.55
N GLU A 150 -21.82 -7.39 8.27
CA GLU A 150 -22.59 -8.21 7.32
C GLU A 150 -22.66 -7.60 5.91
N ARG A 151 -22.11 -6.41 5.72
CA ARG A 151 -22.17 -5.70 4.44
C ARG A 151 -20.81 -5.68 3.74
N GLU A 152 -20.84 -5.99 2.47
CA GLU A 152 -19.72 -5.82 1.57
C GLU A 152 -19.92 -4.55 0.73
N PHE A 153 -18.85 -3.81 0.60
CA PHE A 153 -18.76 -2.61 -0.24
C PHE A 153 -17.64 -2.81 -1.24
N SER A 154 -17.77 -2.24 -2.42
CA SER A 154 -16.75 -2.29 -3.44
C SER A 154 -16.53 -0.94 -4.09
N GLN A 155 -15.30 -0.68 -4.49
CA GLN A 155 -14.90 0.53 -5.19
C GLN A 155 -13.95 0.20 -6.33
N ILE A 156 -14.29 0.64 -7.55
CA ILE A 156 -13.36 0.60 -8.68
C ILE A 156 -12.37 1.76 -8.52
N MET A 157 -11.09 1.45 -8.54
CA MET A 157 -10.01 2.41 -8.46
C MET A 157 -9.29 2.50 -9.80
N LYS A 158 -9.07 3.72 -10.29
CA LYS A 158 -8.53 4.02 -11.62
C LYS A 158 -7.12 4.62 -11.54
N PRO A 159 -6.32 4.49 -12.62
CA PRO A 159 -4.98 5.07 -12.66
C PRO A 159 -4.92 6.53 -12.26
N GLY A 160 -3.97 6.87 -11.40
CA GLY A 160 -3.74 8.21 -10.85
C GLY A 160 -4.61 8.58 -9.65
N GLU A 161 -5.65 7.81 -9.31
CA GLU A 161 -6.48 8.08 -8.13
C GLU A 161 -5.77 7.65 -6.85
N LEU A 162 -5.74 8.56 -5.87
CA LEU A 162 -5.17 8.34 -4.54
C LEU A 162 -6.27 8.06 -3.53
N TRP A 163 -6.28 6.86 -2.97
CA TRP A 163 -7.31 6.38 -2.08
C TRP A 163 -6.77 6.07 -0.68
N TYR A 164 -7.45 6.52 0.36
CA TYR A 164 -7.41 5.92 1.68
C TYR A 164 -8.21 4.63 1.68
N VAL A 165 -7.70 3.59 2.33
CA VAL A 165 -8.40 2.31 2.54
C VAL A 165 -8.23 1.87 3.99
N ASN A 166 -9.34 1.50 4.61
CA ASN A 166 -9.36 1.07 6.01
C ASN A 166 -9.10 -0.43 6.13
N THR A 167 -7.84 -0.81 6.08
CA THR A 167 -7.41 -2.21 6.14
C THR A 167 -7.53 -2.86 7.53
N ASN A 168 -8.11 -2.15 8.51
CA ASN A 168 -8.53 -2.74 9.79
C ASN A 168 -9.83 -3.57 9.67
N TRP A 169 -10.53 -3.45 8.54
CA TRP A 169 -11.64 -4.29 8.16
C TRP A 169 -11.17 -5.37 7.17
N GLU A 170 -11.90 -6.47 7.12
CA GLU A 170 -11.65 -7.54 6.16
C GLU A 170 -11.81 -7.00 4.74
N HIS A 171 -10.77 -7.14 3.92
CA HIS A 171 -10.72 -6.58 2.58
C HIS A 171 -10.04 -7.50 1.57
N LYS A 172 -10.38 -7.30 0.31
CA LYS A 172 -9.87 -8.03 -0.85
C LYS A 172 -9.60 -7.05 -1.99
N VAL A 173 -8.66 -7.38 -2.85
CA VAL A 173 -8.36 -6.64 -4.09
C VAL A 173 -8.44 -7.59 -5.27
N GLU A 174 -9.07 -7.15 -6.36
CA GLU A 174 -9.21 -7.92 -7.60
C GLU A 174 -8.77 -7.08 -8.79
N ASN A 175 -7.85 -7.59 -9.60
CA ASN A 175 -7.50 -6.99 -10.88
C ASN A 175 -8.54 -7.40 -11.92
N ILE A 176 -9.40 -6.47 -12.29
CA ILE A 176 -10.47 -6.69 -13.27
C ILE A 176 -10.05 -6.35 -14.70
N SER A 177 -8.81 -5.90 -14.89
CA SER A 177 -8.28 -5.56 -16.21
C SER A 177 -7.69 -6.79 -16.90
N ASN A 178 -7.55 -6.70 -18.22
CA ASN A 178 -6.90 -7.71 -19.05
C ASN A 178 -5.36 -7.54 -19.14
N GLN A 179 -4.80 -6.66 -18.34
CA GLN A 179 -3.36 -6.40 -18.23
C GLN A 179 -2.92 -6.47 -16.78
N GLN A 180 -1.62 -6.59 -16.56
CA GLN A 180 -1.06 -6.56 -15.22
C GLN A 180 -1.45 -5.24 -14.53
N ARG A 181 -1.93 -5.32 -13.29
CA ARG A 181 -2.12 -4.17 -12.44
C ARG A 181 -0.79 -3.77 -11.82
N LEU A 182 -0.50 -2.50 -11.82
CA LEU A 182 0.56 -1.87 -11.03
C LEU A 182 -0.06 -0.85 -10.08
N ALA A 183 0.27 -0.92 -8.80
CA ALA A 183 -0.17 0.04 -7.80
C ALA A 183 0.98 0.48 -6.90
N LEU A 184 0.90 1.70 -6.39
CA LEU A 184 1.70 2.21 -5.29
C LEU A 184 0.89 2.08 -4.00
N LEU A 185 1.48 1.45 -2.99
CA LEU A 185 0.94 1.30 -1.65
C LEU A 185 1.84 2.05 -0.67
N GLY A 186 1.25 2.58 0.39
CA GLY A 186 2.03 3.19 1.46
C GLY A 186 1.20 3.42 2.71
N CYS A 187 1.84 4.06 3.69
CA CYS A 187 1.29 4.31 5.01
C CYS A 187 1.29 5.81 5.31
N PHE A 188 0.32 6.24 6.09
CA PHE A 188 0.19 7.61 6.60
C PHE A 188 -0.66 7.62 7.87
N GLU A 189 -0.91 8.78 8.45
CA GLU A 189 -1.86 8.93 9.55
C GLU A 189 -3.12 9.62 9.04
N TYR A 190 -4.25 8.92 9.02
CA TYR A 190 -5.53 9.49 8.65
C TYR A 190 -5.98 10.50 9.72
N ASN A 191 -6.04 11.76 9.33
CA ASN A 191 -6.54 12.85 10.16
C ASN A 191 -7.95 13.20 9.70
N ASN A 192 -8.95 12.96 10.55
CA ASN A 192 -10.29 13.52 10.33
C ASN A 192 -10.19 15.04 10.46
N THR A 193 -10.09 15.74 9.35
CA THR A 193 -10.27 17.20 9.29
C THR A 193 -11.73 17.56 9.22
#